data_42ff09f9b417bc100ae03d1b3da59597
#
_entry.id   42ff09f9b417bc100ae03d1b3da59597
#
_cell.length_a   1.000
_cell.length_b   1.000
_cell.length_c   1.000
_cell.angle_alpha   90.00
_cell.angle_beta   90.00
_cell.angle_gamma   90.00
#
_symmetry.space_group_name_H-M   'P 1'
#
loop_
_entity.id
_entity.type
_entity.pdbx_description
1 polymer ?
#
loop_
_entity_poly.entity_id
_entity_poly.type
_entity_poly.pdbx_seq_one_letter_code
_entity_poly.pdbx_strand_id
1 'polypeptide(L)'
;MYSRSFAHIILAIILVIWVVPFIALITTSFRSEVASKTSGFWTAFTPTELGHRFSTHDKGQKVKITEMRGNIFDRINKDEEWFKISGEINSIMFKGRVPDPEKPGKTKLIRKLVPVGEVMNVRDGEFVFQANGDFTWSFPEEAAPKPKNLDVFINQDPVFGAEAYFEVLLDNKDVPNALISSFIVVVPATIIPITVAAFAAYAFSWMQFPGRDWLFILVVSLMVVPTQLAFLPILQGFNGLASWATSLKQWMTDCEVTNTCQFPTKSFAGLWLTHTGFGLPLAIFLLRNYIVGLPRELLESAKIDGANHMQIFVKVVVPLSVPALASFSIFQFLWIWNDLLVAMFVGPSAT
;
A
#
# COMPACT_ATOMS: atom_id res chain seq x y z
N MET A 1 -43.46 0.94 -13.98
CA MET A 1 -42.60 -0.28 -14.03
C MET A 1 -41.24 0.03 -14.66
N TYR A 2 -41.15 0.76 -15.75
CA TYR A 2 -39.88 1.13 -16.43
C TYR A 2 -38.87 1.94 -15.56
N SER A 3 -39.34 2.77 -14.64
CA SER A 3 -38.50 3.62 -13.80
C SER A 3 -37.62 2.80 -12.82
N ARG A 4 -38.11 1.69 -12.27
CA ARG A 4 -37.34 0.84 -11.34
C ARG A 4 -36.25 0.05 -12.08
N SER A 5 -36.58 -0.51 -13.26
CA SER A 5 -35.60 -1.24 -14.07
C SER A 5 -34.48 -0.32 -14.55
N PHE A 6 -34.79 0.91 -14.94
CA PHE A 6 -33.80 1.91 -15.33
C PHE A 6 -32.85 2.28 -14.17
N ALA A 7 -33.40 2.47 -12.96
CA ALA A 7 -32.60 2.74 -11.77
C ALA A 7 -31.66 1.55 -11.41
N HIS A 8 -32.12 0.31 -11.56
CA HIS A 8 -31.28 -0.86 -11.34
C HIS A 8 -30.17 -1.01 -12.38
N ILE A 9 -30.42 -0.65 -13.65
CA ILE A 9 -29.40 -0.66 -14.70
C ILE A 9 -28.32 0.38 -14.38
N ILE A 10 -28.70 1.61 -14.02
CA ILE A 10 -27.73 2.65 -13.64
C ILE A 10 -26.92 2.22 -12.42
N LEU A 11 -27.57 1.67 -11.40
CA LEU A 11 -26.92 1.18 -10.20
C LEU A 11 -25.90 0.06 -10.54
N ALA A 12 -26.29 -0.87 -11.40
CA ALA A 12 -25.40 -1.95 -11.85
C ALA A 12 -24.19 -1.41 -12.61
N ILE A 13 -24.37 -0.43 -13.49
CA ILE A 13 -23.27 0.21 -14.22
C ILE A 13 -22.31 0.91 -13.24
N ILE A 14 -22.83 1.67 -12.29
CA ILE A 14 -22.03 2.35 -11.29
C ILE A 14 -21.26 1.33 -10.45
N LEU A 15 -21.92 0.25 -10.02
CA LEU A 15 -21.30 -0.83 -9.24
C LEU A 15 -20.15 -1.49 -10.02
N VAL A 16 -20.36 -1.80 -11.30
CA VAL A 16 -19.31 -2.38 -12.15
C VAL A 16 -18.11 -1.43 -12.24
N ILE A 17 -18.35 -0.14 -12.51
CA ILE A 17 -17.29 0.87 -12.60
C ILE A 17 -16.49 0.96 -11.28
N TRP A 18 -17.16 0.83 -10.13
CA TRP A 18 -16.51 0.86 -8.83
C TRP A 18 -15.73 -0.42 -8.49
N VAL A 19 -16.20 -1.57 -8.96
CA VAL A 19 -15.58 -2.88 -8.68
C VAL A 19 -14.37 -3.14 -9.58
N VAL A 20 -14.34 -2.61 -10.81
CA VAL A 20 -13.24 -2.82 -11.76
C VAL A 20 -11.85 -2.47 -11.19
N PRO A 21 -11.61 -1.32 -10.50
CA PRO A 21 -10.30 -1.03 -9.91
C PRO A 21 -9.88 -2.05 -8.85
N PHE A 22 -10.81 -2.59 -8.06
CA PHE A 22 -10.51 -3.61 -7.05
C PHE A 22 -10.13 -4.94 -7.70
N ILE A 23 -10.88 -5.35 -8.75
CA ILE A 23 -10.51 -6.54 -9.53
C ILE A 23 -9.13 -6.35 -10.15
N ALA A 24 -8.84 -5.16 -10.71
CA ALA A 24 -7.55 -4.84 -11.28
C ALA A 24 -6.42 -4.96 -10.25
N LEU A 25 -6.60 -4.41 -9.05
CA LEU A 25 -5.62 -4.52 -7.96
C LEU A 25 -5.40 -5.98 -7.52
N ILE A 26 -6.48 -6.72 -7.29
CA ILE A 26 -6.40 -8.12 -6.86
C ILE A 26 -5.71 -8.96 -7.94
N THR A 27 -6.13 -8.85 -9.20
CA THR A 27 -5.52 -9.63 -10.28
C THR A 27 -4.06 -9.29 -10.50
N THR A 28 -3.68 -8.01 -10.47
CA THR A 28 -2.28 -7.58 -10.63
C THR A 28 -1.40 -8.00 -9.46
N SER A 29 -1.91 -8.03 -8.24
CA SER A 29 -1.12 -8.41 -7.06
C SER A 29 -0.66 -9.87 -7.03
N PHE A 30 -1.36 -10.75 -7.75
CA PHE A 30 -0.98 -12.17 -7.91
C PHE A 30 -0.19 -12.46 -9.20
N ARG A 31 0.10 -11.45 -10.02
CA ARG A 31 0.85 -11.62 -11.26
C ARG A 31 2.33 -11.34 -11.04
N SER A 32 3.17 -11.92 -11.91
CA SER A 32 4.60 -11.60 -11.93
C SER A 32 4.84 -10.10 -12.16
N GLU A 33 5.95 -9.58 -11.65
CA GLU A 33 6.34 -8.18 -11.79
C GLU A 33 6.39 -7.73 -13.25
N VAL A 34 6.96 -8.58 -14.12
CA VAL A 34 7.08 -8.30 -15.56
C VAL A 34 5.69 -8.23 -16.20
N ALA A 35 4.82 -9.20 -15.93
CA ALA A 35 3.47 -9.23 -16.49
C ALA A 35 2.62 -8.05 -16.02
N SER A 36 2.76 -7.63 -14.77
CA SER A 36 2.01 -6.49 -14.22
C SER A 36 2.45 -5.14 -14.79
N LYS A 37 3.73 -5.00 -15.16
CA LYS A 37 4.30 -3.77 -15.75
C LYS A 37 4.10 -3.66 -17.26
N THR A 38 3.96 -4.80 -17.96
CA THR A 38 3.97 -4.82 -19.43
C THR A 38 2.61 -5.05 -20.05
N SER A 39 1.65 -5.59 -19.31
CA SER A 39 0.31 -5.90 -19.83
C SER A 39 -0.80 -5.51 -18.85
N GLY A 40 -1.99 -5.17 -19.37
CA GLY A 40 -3.13 -4.78 -18.56
C GLY A 40 -3.73 -5.95 -17.77
N PHE A 41 -4.45 -5.66 -16.68
CA PHE A 41 -5.10 -6.70 -15.87
C PHE A 41 -6.15 -7.53 -16.64
N TRP A 42 -6.71 -6.99 -17.71
CA TRP A 42 -7.67 -7.69 -18.58
C TRP A 42 -7.06 -8.83 -19.38
N THR A 43 -5.72 -8.85 -19.53
CA THR A 43 -4.97 -9.96 -20.14
C THR A 43 -4.45 -10.96 -19.11
N ALA A 44 -4.86 -10.81 -17.84
CA ALA A 44 -4.35 -11.63 -16.74
C ALA A 44 -4.60 -13.15 -16.94
N PHE A 45 -5.67 -13.52 -17.64
CA PHE A 45 -6.07 -14.90 -17.87
C PHE A 45 -5.74 -15.42 -19.27
N THR A 46 -5.02 -14.64 -20.07
CA THR A 46 -4.64 -15.02 -21.42
C THR A 46 -3.12 -15.06 -21.55
N PRO A 47 -2.55 -15.97 -22.33
CA PRO A 47 -1.13 -15.95 -22.66
C PRO A 47 -0.74 -14.60 -23.26
N THR A 48 0.37 -14.05 -22.82
CA THR A 48 0.85 -12.75 -23.26
C THR A 48 2.30 -12.82 -23.70
N GLU A 49 2.61 -12.14 -24.81
CA GLU A 49 3.99 -12.03 -25.28
C GLU A 49 4.74 -11.01 -24.42
N LEU A 50 5.75 -11.49 -23.71
CA LEU A 50 6.58 -10.69 -22.83
C LEU A 50 8.03 -10.67 -23.32
N GLY A 51 8.64 -9.48 -23.27
CA GLY A 51 10.06 -9.30 -23.64
C GLY A 51 10.97 -9.45 -22.42
N HIS A 52 11.87 -10.43 -22.46
CA HIS A 52 12.87 -10.67 -21.44
C HIS A 52 14.27 -10.46 -21.99
N ARG A 53 15.21 -10.08 -21.13
CA ARG A 53 16.61 -9.94 -21.50
C ARG A 53 17.45 -11.03 -20.86
N PHE A 54 18.25 -11.72 -21.66
CA PHE A 54 19.20 -12.71 -21.16
C PHE A 54 20.60 -12.48 -21.68
N SER A 55 21.61 -13.00 -20.97
CA SER A 55 23.00 -13.01 -21.40
C SER A 55 23.40 -14.40 -21.88
N THR A 56 24.08 -14.48 -23.00
CA THR A 56 24.54 -15.77 -23.58
C THR A 56 25.47 -16.55 -22.64
N HIS A 57 26.28 -15.86 -21.84
CA HIS A 57 27.14 -16.44 -20.80
C HIS A 57 27.55 -15.39 -19.77
N ASP A 58 28.12 -15.82 -18.63
CA ASP A 58 28.48 -14.93 -17.55
C ASP A 58 29.69 -14.06 -17.87
N LYS A 59 29.73 -12.87 -17.27
CA LYS A 59 30.87 -11.96 -17.40
C LYS A 59 32.13 -12.59 -16.76
N GLY A 60 33.21 -12.65 -17.52
CA GLY A 60 34.50 -13.16 -17.01
C GLY A 60 34.81 -14.61 -17.38
N GLN A 61 33.85 -15.35 -17.90
CA GLN A 61 34.07 -16.71 -18.38
C GLN A 61 34.88 -16.68 -19.68
N LYS A 62 36.17 -16.97 -19.62
CA LYS A 62 37.09 -17.05 -20.76
C LYS A 62 37.22 -18.52 -21.18
N VAL A 63 36.31 -19.03 -21.95
CA VAL A 63 36.37 -20.38 -22.51
C VAL A 63 36.55 -20.27 -24.01
N LYS A 64 37.59 -20.90 -24.54
CA LYS A 64 37.72 -21.07 -25.99
C LYS A 64 36.84 -22.24 -26.43
N ILE A 65 35.92 -21.97 -27.30
CA ILE A 65 34.89 -22.92 -27.74
C ILE A 65 34.62 -22.76 -29.23
N THR A 66 34.26 -23.86 -29.87
CA THR A 66 33.71 -23.88 -31.21
C THR A 66 32.18 -23.88 -31.20
N GLU A 67 31.59 -24.33 -30.10
CA GLU A 67 30.13 -24.37 -29.93
C GLU A 67 29.77 -24.14 -28.47
N MET A 68 28.74 -23.34 -28.24
CA MET A 68 28.10 -23.16 -26.94
C MET A 68 26.65 -23.57 -27.02
N ARG A 69 26.21 -24.43 -26.10
CA ARG A 69 24.81 -24.83 -25.94
C ARG A 69 24.30 -24.38 -24.59
N GLY A 70 23.02 -24.09 -24.49
CA GLY A 70 22.37 -23.72 -23.24
C GLY A 70 20.87 -23.57 -23.42
N ASN A 71 20.18 -23.27 -22.33
CA ASN A 71 18.77 -22.98 -22.35
C ASN A 71 18.54 -21.52 -21.93
N ILE A 72 17.69 -20.81 -22.66
CA ILE A 72 17.38 -19.38 -22.45
C ILE A 72 16.63 -19.21 -21.13
N PHE A 73 15.71 -20.13 -20.79
CA PHE A 73 14.95 -20.08 -19.55
C PHE A 73 15.85 -20.24 -18.33
N ASP A 74 16.85 -21.12 -18.37
CA ASP A 74 17.83 -21.27 -17.29
C ASP A 74 18.65 -20.00 -17.08
N ARG A 75 18.89 -19.26 -18.15
CA ARG A 75 19.63 -17.99 -18.11
C ARG A 75 18.80 -16.83 -17.59
N ILE A 76 17.51 -16.79 -17.92
CA ILE A 76 16.58 -15.76 -17.42
C ILE A 76 16.26 -16.01 -15.95
N ASN A 77 16.03 -17.28 -15.58
CA ASN A 77 15.63 -17.67 -14.23
C ASN A 77 16.80 -17.85 -13.26
N LYS A 78 18.04 -17.57 -13.68
CA LYS A 78 19.23 -17.84 -12.86
C LYS A 78 19.22 -17.15 -11.51
N ASP A 79 18.72 -15.92 -11.46
CA ASP A 79 18.68 -15.08 -10.28
C ASP A 79 17.22 -14.95 -9.71
N GLU A 80 16.26 -15.70 -10.28
CA GLU A 80 14.84 -15.67 -9.90
C GLU A 80 14.52 -16.86 -8.98
N GLU A 81 14.29 -16.57 -7.71
CA GLU A 81 13.97 -17.60 -6.71
C GLU A 81 12.51 -18.04 -6.78
N TRP A 82 11.61 -17.13 -7.12
CA TRP A 82 10.15 -17.27 -6.95
C TRP A 82 9.38 -17.41 -8.26
N PHE A 83 9.60 -16.56 -9.24
CA PHE A 83 8.90 -16.59 -10.52
C PHE A 83 9.75 -17.19 -11.64
N LYS A 84 9.63 -18.48 -11.87
CA LYS A 84 10.29 -19.09 -13.03
C LYS A 84 9.51 -18.79 -14.30
N ILE A 85 10.15 -18.07 -15.20
CA ILE A 85 9.63 -17.77 -16.52
C ILE A 85 9.64 -19.06 -17.33
N SER A 86 8.48 -19.41 -17.86
CA SER A 86 8.26 -20.57 -18.73
C SER A 86 7.31 -20.20 -19.87
N GLY A 87 7.29 -20.98 -20.92
CA GLY A 87 6.42 -20.76 -22.07
C GLY A 87 7.12 -21.11 -23.36
N GLU A 88 6.62 -20.59 -24.47
CA GLU A 88 7.21 -20.80 -25.79
C GLU A 88 7.88 -19.52 -26.29
N ILE A 89 9.13 -19.63 -26.77
CA ILE A 89 9.83 -18.50 -27.37
C ILE A 89 9.29 -18.30 -28.78
N ASN A 90 8.83 -17.07 -29.07
CA ASN A 90 8.35 -16.70 -30.39
C ASN A 90 9.47 -16.14 -31.26
N SER A 91 10.27 -15.24 -30.71
CA SER A 91 11.30 -14.52 -31.48
C SER A 91 12.35 -13.92 -30.55
N ILE A 92 13.52 -13.62 -31.13
CA ILE A 92 14.59 -12.86 -30.50
C ILE A 92 14.82 -11.55 -31.24
N MET A 93 15.00 -10.45 -30.54
CA MET A 93 15.36 -9.17 -31.10
C MET A 93 16.87 -9.16 -31.43
N PHE A 94 17.19 -9.28 -32.70
CA PHE A 94 18.54 -9.09 -33.15
C PHE A 94 18.86 -7.59 -33.25
N LYS A 95 19.96 -7.18 -32.62
CA LYS A 95 20.55 -5.84 -32.75
C LYS A 95 21.96 -6.02 -33.33
N GLY A 96 22.13 -5.75 -34.62
CA GLY A 96 23.39 -5.91 -35.32
C GLY A 96 23.72 -4.69 -36.18
N ARG A 97 25.00 -4.58 -36.56
CA ARG A 97 25.44 -3.61 -37.56
C ARG A 97 25.59 -4.34 -38.89
N VAL A 98 24.88 -3.85 -39.89
CA VAL A 98 25.02 -4.33 -41.28
C VAL A 98 25.64 -3.24 -42.15
N PRO A 99 26.32 -3.59 -43.27
CA PRO A 99 26.77 -2.59 -44.22
C PRO A 99 25.61 -1.70 -44.65
N ASP A 100 25.82 -0.40 -44.67
CA ASP A 100 24.80 0.57 -45.11
C ASP A 100 24.75 0.55 -46.65
N PRO A 101 23.62 0.14 -47.26
CA PRO A 101 23.50 0.09 -48.71
C PRO A 101 23.60 1.47 -49.40
N GLU A 102 23.27 2.54 -48.64
CA GLU A 102 23.29 3.91 -49.14
C GLU A 102 24.65 4.60 -48.92
N LYS A 103 25.52 4.05 -48.06
CA LYS A 103 26.80 4.66 -47.69
C LYS A 103 27.92 3.61 -47.64
N PRO A 104 28.61 3.33 -48.79
CA PRO A 104 29.70 2.37 -48.84
C PRO A 104 30.76 2.64 -47.76
N GLY A 105 31.13 1.60 -46.99
CA GLY A 105 32.10 1.69 -45.89
C GLY A 105 31.51 2.12 -44.52
N LYS A 106 30.22 2.43 -44.43
CA LYS A 106 29.52 2.67 -43.14
C LYS A 106 28.64 1.50 -42.80
N THR A 107 28.40 1.32 -41.50
CA THR A 107 27.48 0.31 -40.99
C THR A 107 26.24 0.97 -40.35
N LYS A 108 25.07 0.44 -40.67
CA LYS A 108 23.79 0.86 -40.09
C LYS A 108 23.37 -0.12 -38.99
N LEU A 109 22.90 0.39 -37.84
CA LEU A 109 22.33 -0.44 -36.80
C LEU A 109 20.95 -0.91 -37.25
N ILE A 110 20.77 -2.22 -37.36
CA ILE A 110 19.45 -2.82 -37.60
C ILE A 110 18.92 -3.46 -36.33
N ARG A 111 17.59 -3.46 -36.22
CA ARG A 111 16.81 -4.24 -35.24
C ARG A 111 15.87 -5.13 -36.06
N LYS A 112 16.00 -6.44 -35.94
CA LYS A 112 15.15 -7.42 -36.64
C LYS A 112 14.66 -8.42 -35.60
N LEU A 113 13.38 -8.73 -35.64
CA LEU A 113 12.83 -9.89 -34.93
C LEU A 113 13.20 -11.12 -35.77
N VAL A 114 13.86 -12.08 -35.14
CA VAL A 114 14.24 -13.36 -35.74
C VAL A 114 13.35 -14.43 -35.14
N PRO A 115 12.57 -15.15 -35.95
CA PRO A 115 11.72 -16.22 -35.47
C PRO A 115 12.53 -17.44 -35.06
N VAL A 116 11.85 -18.37 -34.37
CA VAL A 116 12.41 -19.68 -33.97
C VAL A 116 12.99 -20.44 -35.14
N GLY A 117 14.17 -21.03 -34.95
CA GLY A 117 14.87 -21.85 -35.95
C GLY A 117 15.64 -21.08 -37.05
N GLU A 118 15.49 -19.75 -37.13
CA GLU A 118 16.27 -18.94 -38.07
C GLU A 118 17.68 -18.66 -37.52
N VAL A 119 18.68 -18.78 -38.38
CA VAL A 119 20.08 -18.54 -38.02
C VAL A 119 20.36 -17.04 -37.88
N MET A 120 20.90 -16.63 -36.75
CA MET A 120 21.38 -15.28 -36.50
C MET A 120 22.89 -15.22 -36.45
N ASN A 121 23.50 -14.31 -37.21
CA ASN A 121 24.92 -14.01 -37.06
C ASN A 121 25.17 -13.06 -35.88
N VAL A 122 25.72 -13.59 -34.79
CA VAL A 122 26.01 -12.86 -33.56
C VAL A 122 27.52 -12.91 -33.30
N ARG A 123 28.21 -11.78 -33.46
CA ARG A 123 29.64 -11.66 -33.16
C ARG A 123 30.50 -12.78 -33.77
N ASP A 124 30.43 -12.90 -35.09
CA ASP A 124 31.22 -13.84 -35.91
C ASP A 124 30.87 -15.33 -35.67
N GLY A 125 29.78 -15.61 -34.99
CA GLY A 125 29.22 -16.95 -34.80
C GLY A 125 27.75 -17.03 -35.21
N GLU A 126 27.31 -18.24 -35.49
CA GLU A 126 25.92 -18.54 -35.84
C GLU A 126 25.12 -18.92 -34.58
N PHE A 127 24.07 -18.18 -34.29
CA PHE A 127 23.18 -18.41 -33.15
C PHE A 127 21.83 -18.91 -33.65
N VAL A 128 21.42 -20.07 -33.16
CA VAL A 128 20.11 -20.70 -33.44
C VAL A 128 19.42 -21.00 -32.11
N PHE A 129 18.13 -20.82 -32.06
CA PHE A 129 17.34 -21.13 -30.88
C PHE A 129 16.03 -21.84 -31.26
N GLN A 130 15.50 -22.59 -30.31
CA GLN A 130 14.25 -23.36 -30.41
C GLN A 130 13.16 -22.78 -29.50
N ALA A 131 11.89 -23.15 -29.74
CA ALA A 131 10.75 -22.70 -28.96
C ALA A 131 10.82 -23.12 -27.48
N ASN A 132 11.45 -24.26 -27.19
CA ASN A 132 11.69 -24.75 -25.82
C ASN A 132 12.83 -24.01 -25.07
N GLY A 133 13.43 -23.02 -25.68
CA GLY A 133 14.51 -22.21 -25.10
C GLY A 133 15.91 -22.74 -25.33
N ASP A 134 16.08 -23.91 -25.93
CA ASP A 134 17.42 -24.41 -26.25
C ASP A 134 18.05 -23.54 -27.31
N PHE A 135 19.32 -23.19 -27.12
CA PHE A 135 20.11 -22.45 -28.14
C PHE A 135 21.45 -23.09 -28.37
N THR A 136 21.90 -22.92 -29.58
CA THR A 136 23.28 -23.27 -30.04
C THR A 136 23.92 -22.04 -30.62
N TRP A 137 25.14 -21.74 -30.17
CA TRP A 137 25.97 -20.66 -30.69
C TRP A 137 27.31 -21.25 -31.16
N SER A 138 27.46 -21.40 -32.48
CA SER A 138 28.62 -22.03 -33.16
C SER A 138 29.52 -21.00 -33.78
N PHE A 139 30.81 -21.30 -33.79
CA PHE A 139 31.87 -20.46 -34.37
C PHE A 139 32.64 -21.24 -35.39
N PRO A 140 33.06 -20.62 -36.51
CA PRO A 140 33.85 -21.30 -37.57
C PRO A 140 35.23 -21.73 -37.08
N GLU A 141 35.80 -21.02 -36.11
CA GLU A 141 37.08 -21.33 -35.47
C GLU A 141 36.94 -21.21 -33.95
N GLU A 142 37.90 -21.75 -33.19
CA GLU A 142 37.94 -21.66 -31.73
C GLU A 142 37.96 -20.20 -31.28
N ALA A 143 36.90 -19.75 -30.67
CA ALA A 143 36.70 -18.38 -30.26
C ALA A 143 36.51 -18.25 -28.74
N ALA A 144 36.80 -17.08 -28.18
CA ALA A 144 36.46 -16.70 -26.82
C ALA A 144 35.41 -15.56 -26.87
N PRO A 145 34.12 -15.88 -27.09
CA PRO A 145 33.13 -14.87 -27.33
C PRO A 145 32.88 -14.04 -26.07
N LYS A 146 32.65 -12.75 -26.26
CA LYS A 146 32.18 -11.89 -25.13
C LYS A 146 30.70 -12.07 -24.93
N PRO A 147 30.21 -11.99 -23.67
CA PRO A 147 28.76 -12.06 -23.36
C PRO A 147 27.97 -11.11 -24.25
N LYS A 148 26.84 -11.59 -24.75
CA LYS A 148 25.91 -10.80 -25.54
C LYS A 148 24.54 -10.81 -24.88
N ASN A 149 24.01 -9.64 -24.59
CA ASN A 149 22.63 -9.50 -24.13
C ASN A 149 21.70 -9.51 -25.34
N LEU A 150 20.71 -10.38 -25.30
CA LEU A 150 19.66 -10.52 -26.30
C LEU A 150 18.30 -10.31 -25.64
N ASP A 151 17.40 -9.66 -26.37
CA ASP A 151 16.02 -9.49 -25.91
C ASP A 151 15.18 -10.59 -26.59
N VAL A 152 14.59 -11.49 -25.80
CA VAL A 152 13.75 -12.60 -26.26
C VAL A 152 12.28 -12.29 -25.99
N PHE A 153 11.40 -12.68 -26.89
CA PHE A 153 9.95 -12.57 -26.74
C PHE A 153 9.37 -13.95 -26.49
N ILE A 154 8.75 -14.11 -25.34
CA ILE A 154 8.21 -15.37 -24.85
C ILE A 154 6.69 -15.23 -24.75
N ASN A 155 5.97 -16.20 -25.34
CA ASN A 155 4.55 -16.35 -25.11
C ASN A 155 4.37 -17.08 -23.78
N GLN A 156 4.16 -16.31 -22.72
CA GLN A 156 4.10 -16.81 -21.37
C GLN A 156 2.63 -17.07 -20.97
N ASP A 157 2.38 -18.27 -20.45
CA ASP A 157 1.09 -18.59 -19.85
C ASP A 157 0.85 -17.75 -18.59
N PRO A 158 -0.43 -17.48 -18.25
CA PRO A 158 -0.76 -16.75 -17.03
C PRO A 158 -0.25 -17.50 -15.79
N VAL A 159 0.70 -16.89 -15.10
CA VAL A 159 1.22 -17.42 -13.84
C VAL A 159 0.69 -16.53 -12.72
N PHE A 160 0.00 -17.17 -11.77
CA PHE A 160 -0.49 -16.55 -10.55
C PHE A 160 0.21 -17.18 -9.36
N GLY A 161 0.70 -16.34 -8.45
CA GLY A 161 1.34 -16.80 -7.23
C GLY A 161 1.25 -15.75 -6.14
N ALA A 162 1.54 -16.18 -4.93
CA ALA A 162 1.58 -15.31 -3.74
C ALA A 162 3.02 -14.92 -3.36
N GLU A 163 3.98 -15.21 -4.23
CA GLU A 163 5.42 -15.06 -3.99
C GLU A 163 5.77 -13.60 -3.67
N ALA A 164 5.19 -12.63 -4.40
CA ALA A 164 5.37 -11.21 -4.10
C ALA A 164 4.93 -10.83 -2.68
N TYR A 165 3.91 -11.50 -2.15
CA TYR A 165 3.48 -11.30 -0.76
C TYR A 165 4.48 -11.92 0.23
N PHE A 166 5.02 -13.09 -0.06
CA PHE A 166 6.02 -13.73 0.79
C PHE A 166 7.31 -12.92 0.81
N GLU A 167 7.80 -12.47 -0.35
CA GLU A 167 8.98 -11.60 -0.45
C GLU A 167 8.80 -10.31 0.37
N VAL A 168 7.67 -9.63 0.20
CA VAL A 168 7.40 -8.37 0.91
C VAL A 168 7.18 -8.57 2.41
N LEU A 169 6.53 -9.66 2.83
CA LEU A 169 6.14 -9.86 4.23
C LEU A 169 7.16 -10.65 5.04
N LEU A 170 7.96 -11.52 4.41
CA LEU A 170 8.89 -12.41 5.11
C LEU A 170 10.34 -12.03 4.90
N ASP A 171 10.74 -11.66 3.70
CA ASP A 171 12.13 -11.36 3.38
C ASP A 171 12.48 -9.90 3.68
N ASN A 172 11.52 -8.99 3.50
CA ASN A 172 11.69 -7.58 3.85
C ASN A 172 11.16 -7.29 5.25
N LYS A 173 12.05 -7.06 6.21
CA LYS A 173 11.67 -6.76 7.60
C LYS A 173 11.03 -5.38 7.79
N ASP A 174 11.25 -4.45 6.86
CA ASP A 174 10.77 -3.07 6.99
C ASP A 174 9.25 -2.99 6.82
N VAL A 175 8.67 -3.75 5.90
CA VAL A 175 7.23 -3.75 5.64
C VAL A 175 6.41 -4.31 6.79
N PRO A 176 6.71 -5.50 7.36
CA PRO A 176 6.03 -5.98 8.57
C PRO A 176 6.14 -5.03 9.76
N ASN A 177 7.32 -4.44 9.99
CA ASN A 177 7.52 -3.46 11.06
C ASN A 177 6.69 -2.19 10.83
N ALA A 178 6.62 -1.70 9.59
CA ALA A 178 5.78 -0.56 9.23
C ALA A 178 4.29 -0.86 9.42
N LEU A 179 3.83 -2.07 9.06
CA LEU A 179 2.46 -2.50 9.29
C LEU A 179 2.12 -2.56 10.79
N ILE A 180 2.98 -3.15 11.61
CA ILE A 180 2.80 -3.20 13.07
C ILE A 180 2.74 -1.78 13.63
N SER A 181 3.65 -0.90 13.22
CA SER A 181 3.66 0.51 13.64
C SER A 181 2.37 1.24 13.25
N SER A 182 1.84 0.97 12.05
CA SER A 182 0.56 1.52 11.60
C SER A 182 -0.59 1.07 12.51
N PHE A 183 -0.66 -0.20 12.89
CA PHE A 183 -1.68 -0.69 13.84
C PHE A 183 -1.50 -0.10 15.24
N ILE A 184 -0.26 0.05 15.74
CA ILE A 184 0.03 0.71 17.02
C ILE A 184 -0.48 2.15 17.03
N VAL A 185 -0.44 2.83 15.91
CA VAL A 185 -0.98 4.21 15.79
C VAL A 185 -2.50 4.19 15.66
N VAL A 186 -3.02 3.45 14.67
CA VAL A 186 -4.41 3.57 14.22
C VAL A 186 -5.40 3.02 15.23
N VAL A 187 -5.11 1.87 15.88
CA VAL A 187 -6.05 1.24 16.80
C VAL A 187 -6.34 2.13 18.03
N PRO A 188 -5.34 2.61 18.78
CA PRO A 188 -5.61 3.51 19.91
C PRO A 188 -6.19 4.86 19.46
N ALA A 189 -5.68 5.43 18.36
CA ALA A 189 -6.18 6.70 17.83
C ALA A 189 -7.62 6.61 17.28
N THR A 190 -8.15 5.41 17.07
CA THR A 190 -9.56 5.16 16.76
C THR A 190 -10.38 4.96 18.03
N ILE A 191 -9.91 4.12 18.95
CA ILE A 191 -10.67 3.75 20.16
C ILE A 191 -10.81 4.93 21.13
N ILE A 192 -9.73 5.69 21.35
CA ILE A 192 -9.71 6.79 22.32
C ILE A 192 -10.76 7.86 21.98
N PRO A 193 -10.77 8.46 20.77
CA PRO A 193 -11.74 9.51 20.44
C PRO A 193 -13.19 9.00 20.45
N ILE A 194 -13.44 7.77 20.03
CA ILE A 194 -14.78 7.19 20.03
C ILE A 194 -15.29 7.02 21.46
N THR A 195 -14.44 6.51 22.34
CA THR A 195 -14.80 6.33 23.74
C THR A 195 -15.12 7.68 24.41
N VAL A 196 -14.24 8.66 24.25
CA VAL A 196 -14.44 10.01 24.80
C VAL A 196 -15.68 10.67 24.19
N ALA A 197 -15.85 10.56 22.87
CA ALA A 197 -16.99 11.12 22.17
C ALA A 197 -18.32 10.48 22.57
N ALA A 198 -18.36 9.17 22.86
CA ALA A 198 -19.56 8.49 23.30
C ALA A 198 -20.03 9.03 24.66
N PHE A 199 -19.11 9.23 25.62
CA PHE A 199 -19.43 9.87 26.91
C PHE A 199 -19.92 11.32 26.72
N ALA A 200 -19.18 12.09 25.90
CA ALA A 200 -19.56 13.48 25.65
C ALA A 200 -20.90 13.60 24.94
N ALA A 201 -21.13 12.78 23.91
CA ALA A 201 -22.39 12.73 23.17
C ALA A 201 -23.60 12.37 24.09
N TYR A 202 -23.39 11.41 24.98
CA TYR A 202 -24.41 11.08 26.00
C TYR A 202 -24.68 12.27 26.92
N ALA A 203 -23.63 12.93 27.42
CA ALA A 203 -23.80 14.10 28.29
C ALA A 203 -24.55 15.25 27.58
N PHE A 204 -24.16 15.56 26.33
CA PHE A 204 -24.82 16.57 25.50
C PHE A 204 -26.27 16.20 25.11
N SER A 205 -26.63 14.92 25.10
CA SER A 205 -27.95 14.45 24.70
C SER A 205 -28.94 14.40 25.91
N TRP A 206 -28.49 13.84 27.03
CA TRP A 206 -29.39 13.42 28.10
C TRP A 206 -29.09 14.02 29.46
N MET A 207 -27.95 14.70 29.65
CA MET A 207 -27.65 15.40 30.88
C MET A 207 -27.97 16.90 30.78
N GLN A 208 -28.45 17.49 31.86
CA GLN A 208 -28.68 18.93 31.94
C GLN A 208 -27.59 19.56 32.80
N PHE A 209 -26.79 20.41 32.19
CA PHE A 209 -25.77 21.19 32.87
C PHE A 209 -25.69 22.61 32.28
N PRO A 210 -25.26 23.61 33.05
CA PRO A 210 -25.15 24.98 32.57
C PRO A 210 -24.14 25.09 31.45
N GLY A 211 -24.49 25.82 30.38
CA GLY A 211 -23.61 26.02 29.24
C GLY A 211 -23.54 24.88 28.22
N ARG A 212 -24.33 23.82 28.37
CA ARG A 212 -24.35 22.65 27.48
C ARG A 212 -24.39 23.00 25.99
N ASP A 213 -25.33 23.84 25.63
CA ASP A 213 -25.56 24.16 24.21
C ASP A 213 -24.44 25.04 23.63
N TRP A 214 -23.92 25.98 24.44
CA TRP A 214 -22.76 26.76 24.05
C TRP A 214 -21.49 25.91 23.89
N LEU A 215 -21.25 25.00 24.81
CA LEU A 215 -20.12 24.08 24.74
C LEU A 215 -20.24 23.15 23.51
N PHE A 216 -21.45 22.67 23.20
CA PHE A 216 -21.68 21.89 22.01
C PHE A 216 -21.41 22.69 20.71
N ILE A 217 -21.91 23.94 20.65
CA ILE A 217 -21.62 24.83 19.50
C ILE A 217 -20.11 25.07 19.35
N LEU A 218 -19.40 25.30 20.45
CA LEU A 218 -17.96 25.46 20.43
C LEU A 218 -17.25 24.22 19.90
N VAL A 219 -17.65 23.03 20.35
CA VAL A 219 -17.08 21.76 19.85
C VAL A 219 -17.33 21.61 18.36
N VAL A 220 -18.54 21.87 17.89
CA VAL A 220 -18.87 21.77 16.45
C VAL A 220 -18.13 22.82 15.63
N SER A 221 -17.92 24.03 16.17
CA SER A 221 -17.18 25.09 15.46
C SER A 221 -15.71 24.72 15.21
N LEU A 222 -15.12 23.84 16.03
CA LEU A 222 -13.76 23.35 15.81
C LEU A 222 -13.62 22.52 14.51
N MET A 223 -14.71 21.96 14.00
CA MET A 223 -14.69 21.24 12.71
C MET A 223 -14.37 22.14 11.52
N VAL A 224 -14.58 23.44 11.66
CA VAL A 224 -14.32 24.42 10.59
C VAL A 224 -12.81 24.74 10.49
N VAL A 225 -12.04 24.46 11.54
CA VAL A 225 -10.60 24.73 11.55
C VAL A 225 -9.88 23.74 10.65
N PRO A 226 -9.19 24.20 9.58
CA PRO A 226 -8.39 23.30 8.75
C PRO A 226 -7.29 22.64 9.58
N THR A 227 -7.23 21.30 9.54
CA THR A 227 -6.27 20.51 10.33
C THR A 227 -4.82 20.91 10.06
N GLN A 228 -4.51 21.31 8.82
CA GLN A 228 -3.18 21.76 8.41
C GLN A 228 -2.69 23.01 9.18
N LEU A 229 -3.60 23.93 9.52
CA LEU A 229 -3.26 25.13 10.29
C LEU A 229 -2.97 24.79 11.77
N ALA A 230 -3.49 23.69 12.27
CA ALA A 230 -3.31 23.28 13.66
C ALA A 230 -1.96 22.59 13.92
N PHE A 231 -1.23 22.13 12.89
CA PHE A 231 0.02 21.38 13.08
C PHE A 231 1.09 22.19 13.83
N LEU A 232 1.32 23.45 13.46
CA LEU A 232 2.34 24.27 14.10
C LEU A 232 2.02 24.55 15.58
N PRO A 233 0.81 25.00 15.94
CA PRO A 233 0.39 25.13 17.34
C PRO A 233 0.49 23.83 18.14
N ILE A 234 0.11 22.68 17.56
CA ILE A 234 0.19 21.38 18.22
C ILE A 234 1.64 21.01 18.53
N LEU A 235 2.57 21.17 17.56
CA LEU A 235 3.99 20.92 17.78
C LEU A 235 4.58 21.82 18.88
N GLN A 236 4.20 23.10 18.90
CA GLN A 236 4.62 24.02 19.95
C GLN A 236 4.06 23.60 21.31
N GLY A 237 2.80 23.15 21.34
CA GLY A 237 2.17 22.63 22.55
C GLY A 237 2.86 21.37 23.08
N PHE A 238 3.19 20.40 22.22
CA PHE A 238 3.93 19.20 22.60
C PHE A 238 5.36 19.52 23.08
N ASN A 239 6.06 20.44 22.42
CA ASN A 239 7.38 20.90 22.86
C ASN A 239 7.30 21.56 24.25
N GLY A 240 6.29 22.39 24.48
CA GLY A 240 6.05 23.01 25.79
C GLY A 240 5.71 21.98 26.89
N LEU A 241 4.84 21.02 26.58
CA LEU A 241 4.52 19.90 27.47
C LEU A 241 5.73 19.02 27.78
N ALA A 242 6.52 18.68 26.78
CA ALA A 242 7.73 17.87 26.94
C ALA A 242 8.77 18.60 27.80
N SER A 243 8.98 19.90 27.59
CA SER A 243 9.89 20.70 28.40
C SER A 243 9.42 20.79 29.85
N TRP A 244 8.15 21.06 30.08
CA TRP A 244 7.55 21.07 31.42
C TRP A 244 7.69 19.71 32.11
N ALA A 245 7.36 18.62 31.43
CA ALA A 245 7.47 17.27 31.98
C ALA A 245 8.93 16.89 32.27
N THR A 246 9.87 17.32 31.43
CA THR A 246 11.32 17.15 31.66
C THR A 246 11.73 17.89 32.93
N SER A 247 11.33 19.15 33.07
CA SER A 247 11.64 19.97 34.26
C SER A 247 11.04 19.37 35.56
N LEU A 248 9.82 18.85 35.48
CA LEU A 248 9.17 18.18 36.60
C LEU A 248 9.92 16.90 36.99
N LYS A 249 10.33 16.09 36.01
CA LYS A 249 11.12 14.87 36.25
C LYS A 249 12.48 15.19 36.88
N GLN A 250 13.16 16.22 36.39
CA GLN A 250 14.43 16.72 36.99
C GLN A 250 14.24 17.11 38.46
N TRP A 251 13.18 17.87 38.76
CA TRP A 251 12.88 18.28 40.13
C TRP A 251 12.57 17.06 41.04
N MET A 252 11.91 16.00 40.52
CA MET A 252 11.53 14.83 41.30
C MET A 252 12.66 13.80 41.48
N THR A 253 13.63 13.73 40.54
CA THR A 253 14.59 12.61 40.46
C THR A 253 16.04 13.04 40.44
N ASP A 254 16.33 14.34 40.56
CA ASP A 254 17.69 14.94 40.46
C ASP A 254 18.50 14.45 39.21
N CYS A 255 17.78 14.09 38.14
CA CYS A 255 18.44 13.59 36.94
C CYS A 255 19.02 14.74 36.11
N GLU A 256 20.29 14.64 35.69
CA GLU A 256 20.89 15.59 34.76
C GLU A 256 20.18 15.56 33.38
N VAL A 257 20.24 16.67 32.63
CA VAL A 257 19.66 16.79 31.27
C VAL A 257 20.43 15.93 30.30
N THR A 258 20.20 14.62 30.40
CA THR A 258 20.70 13.61 29.47
C THR A 258 19.54 13.09 28.61
N ASN A 259 19.83 12.37 27.53
CA ASN A 259 18.83 11.77 26.66
C ASN A 259 17.80 10.90 27.41
N THR A 260 18.17 10.37 28.59
CA THR A 260 17.29 9.55 29.43
C THR A 260 16.28 10.36 30.26
N CYS A 261 16.52 11.65 30.45
CA CYS A 261 15.67 12.53 31.23
C CYS A 261 14.68 13.34 30.38
N GLN A 262 14.95 13.50 29.10
CA GLN A 262 14.08 14.25 28.19
C GLN A 262 12.83 13.45 27.80
N PHE A 263 11.67 14.10 27.88
CA PHE A 263 10.46 13.53 27.28
C PHE A 263 10.48 13.73 25.77
N PRO A 264 10.18 12.68 24.98
CA PRO A 264 10.18 12.79 23.54
C PRO A 264 9.05 13.73 23.07
N THR A 265 9.39 14.69 22.23
CA THR A 265 8.42 15.61 21.60
C THR A 265 7.64 14.92 20.49
N LYS A 266 8.25 13.90 19.86
CA LYS A 266 7.63 13.04 18.84
C LYS A 266 7.43 11.67 19.42
N SER A 267 6.17 11.20 19.46
CA SER A 267 5.83 9.92 20.09
C SER A 267 4.51 9.37 19.59
N PHE A 268 4.29 8.07 19.79
CA PHE A 268 2.98 7.45 19.53
C PHE A 268 1.86 8.08 20.36
N ALA A 269 2.12 8.43 21.60
CA ALA A 269 1.14 9.13 22.45
C ALA A 269 0.75 10.50 21.86
N GLY A 270 1.71 11.25 21.33
CA GLY A 270 1.45 12.49 20.60
C GLY A 270 0.55 12.29 19.40
N LEU A 271 0.78 11.22 18.62
CA LEU A 271 -0.09 10.85 17.50
C LEU A 271 -1.51 10.53 17.97
N TRP A 272 -1.68 9.70 19.01
CA TRP A 272 -2.99 9.34 19.54
C TRP A 272 -3.78 10.57 20.01
N LEU A 273 -3.12 11.48 20.73
CA LEU A 273 -3.74 12.72 21.23
C LEU A 273 -4.10 13.67 20.09
N THR A 274 -3.23 13.82 19.08
CA THR A 274 -3.50 14.67 17.92
C THR A 274 -4.70 14.18 17.12
N HIS A 275 -4.72 12.89 16.78
CA HIS A 275 -5.87 12.31 16.07
C HIS A 275 -7.14 12.32 16.93
N THR A 276 -7.02 12.17 18.24
CA THR A 276 -8.15 12.32 19.15
C THR A 276 -8.70 13.74 19.07
N GLY A 277 -7.84 14.76 19.18
CA GLY A 277 -8.25 16.15 19.09
C GLY A 277 -8.97 16.49 17.78
N PHE A 278 -8.47 16.00 16.66
CA PHE A 278 -9.10 16.23 15.35
C PHE A 278 -10.39 15.43 15.15
N GLY A 279 -10.46 14.20 15.66
CA GLY A 279 -11.62 13.33 15.49
C GLY A 279 -12.79 13.64 16.42
N LEU A 280 -12.51 14.17 17.63
CA LEU A 280 -13.51 14.40 18.66
C LEU A 280 -14.70 15.28 18.22
N PRO A 281 -14.52 16.45 17.57
CA PRO A 281 -15.64 17.29 17.19
C PRO A 281 -16.65 16.57 16.29
N LEU A 282 -16.18 15.88 15.25
CA LEU A 282 -17.02 15.13 14.36
C LEU A 282 -17.66 13.92 15.04
N ALA A 283 -16.91 13.19 15.86
CA ALA A 283 -17.40 12.06 16.61
C ALA A 283 -18.55 12.46 17.56
N ILE A 284 -18.34 13.53 18.34
CA ILE A 284 -19.35 14.05 19.27
C ILE A 284 -20.61 14.48 18.50
N PHE A 285 -20.44 15.21 17.39
CA PHE A 285 -21.56 15.65 16.56
C PHE A 285 -22.38 14.48 16.01
N LEU A 286 -21.74 13.49 15.40
CA LEU A 286 -22.44 12.34 14.81
C LEU A 286 -23.09 11.46 15.86
N LEU A 287 -22.36 11.12 16.93
CA LEU A 287 -22.88 10.27 18.00
C LEU A 287 -24.02 10.96 18.77
N ARG A 288 -23.92 12.28 19.04
CA ARG A 288 -25.00 13.02 19.67
C ARG A 288 -26.28 12.98 18.83
N ASN A 289 -26.16 13.23 17.53
CA ASN A 289 -27.33 13.21 16.63
C ASN A 289 -28.00 11.83 16.61
N TYR A 290 -27.23 10.76 16.70
CA TYR A 290 -27.76 9.41 16.80
C TYR A 290 -28.43 9.17 18.17
N ILE A 291 -27.73 9.51 19.27
CA ILE A 291 -28.19 9.25 20.66
C ILE A 291 -29.44 10.06 20.99
N VAL A 292 -29.59 11.27 20.48
CA VAL A 292 -30.84 12.07 20.66
C VAL A 292 -32.04 11.38 20.00
N GLY A 293 -31.84 10.61 18.95
CA GLY A 293 -32.88 9.86 18.25
C GLY A 293 -33.30 8.56 18.93
N LEU A 294 -32.67 8.15 20.03
CA LEU A 294 -33.07 6.96 20.76
C LEU A 294 -34.41 7.17 21.46
N PRO A 295 -35.27 6.11 21.59
CA PRO A 295 -36.56 6.21 22.26
C PRO A 295 -36.42 6.65 23.74
N ARG A 296 -37.09 7.72 24.09
CA ARG A 296 -37.05 8.30 25.46
C ARG A 296 -37.57 7.33 26.51
N GLU A 297 -38.57 6.58 26.12
CA GLU A 297 -39.25 5.61 27.01
C GLU A 297 -38.27 4.58 27.59
N LEU A 298 -37.27 4.16 26.83
CA LEU A 298 -36.24 3.21 27.28
C LEU A 298 -35.32 3.80 28.35
N LEU A 299 -35.01 5.09 28.25
CA LEU A 299 -34.14 5.76 29.22
C LEU A 299 -34.91 6.18 30.44
N GLU A 300 -36.19 6.56 30.31
CA GLU A 300 -37.07 6.91 31.40
C GLU A 300 -37.44 5.69 32.23
N SER A 301 -37.76 4.55 31.61
CA SER A 301 -38.00 3.30 32.34
C SER A 301 -36.77 2.85 33.14
N ALA A 302 -35.57 2.93 32.55
CA ALA A 302 -34.34 2.61 33.28
C ALA A 302 -34.10 3.54 34.49
N LYS A 303 -34.50 4.83 34.41
CA LYS A 303 -34.44 5.76 35.55
C LYS A 303 -35.44 5.40 36.60
N ILE A 304 -36.69 5.01 36.25
CA ILE A 304 -37.73 4.55 37.18
C ILE A 304 -37.26 3.30 37.93
N ASP A 305 -36.51 2.40 37.23
CA ASP A 305 -35.89 1.22 37.82
C ASP A 305 -34.68 1.54 38.73
N GLY A 306 -34.36 2.83 38.91
CA GLY A 306 -33.28 3.29 39.79
C GLY A 306 -31.88 3.25 39.19
N ALA A 307 -31.76 3.06 37.90
CA ALA A 307 -30.44 3.06 37.23
C ALA A 307 -29.80 4.46 37.22
N ASN A 308 -28.53 4.53 37.60
CA ASN A 308 -27.73 5.76 37.51
C ASN A 308 -27.28 6.04 36.05
N HIS A 309 -26.78 7.26 35.82
CA HIS A 309 -26.36 7.67 34.48
C HIS A 309 -25.34 6.73 33.84
N MET A 310 -24.36 6.19 34.58
CA MET A 310 -23.37 5.26 34.07
C MET A 310 -24.01 3.92 33.69
N GLN A 311 -24.93 3.43 34.47
CA GLN A 311 -25.68 2.18 34.17
C GLN A 311 -26.53 2.34 32.92
N ILE A 312 -27.24 3.46 32.78
CA ILE A 312 -28.01 3.78 31.57
C ILE A 312 -27.09 3.88 30.35
N PHE A 313 -25.97 4.59 30.48
CA PHE A 313 -25.01 4.72 29.39
C PHE A 313 -24.50 3.36 28.94
N VAL A 314 -23.94 2.55 29.84
CA VAL A 314 -23.29 1.28 29.49
C VAL A 314 -24.29 0.20 29.07
N LYS A 315 -25.45 0.10 29.78
CA LYS A 315 -26.39 -1.01 29.56
C LYS A 315 -27.48 -0.72 28.52
N VAL A 316 -27.77 0.56 28.25
CA VAL A 316 -28.85 0.94 27.32
C VAL A 316 -28.27 1.70 26.09
N VAL A 317 -27.59 2.82 26.34
CA VAL A 317 -27.18 3.71 25.25
C VAL A 317 -26.09 3.12 24.37
N VAL A 318 -25.01 2.58 24.95
CA VAL A 318 -23.91 1.98 24.20
C VAL A 318 -24.39 0.81 23.35
N PRO A 319 -25.12 -0.20 23.83
CA PRO A 319 -25.62 -1.28 23.00
C PRO A 319 -26.52 -0.82 21.86
N LEU A 320 -27.41 0.13 22.10
CA LEU A 320 -28.27 0.70 21.05
C LEU A 320 -27.52 1.56 20.06
N SER A 321 -26.36 2.11 20.45
CA SER A 321 -25.52 2.97 19.61
C SER A 321 -24.42 2.21 18.85
N VAL A 322 -24.32 0.89 19.00
CA VAL A 322 -23.30 0.07 18.29
C VAL A 322 -23.23 0.35 16.79
N PRO A 323 -24.36 0.47 16.05
CA PRO A 323 -24.26 0.78 14.60
C PRO A 323 -23.60 2.12 14.32
N ALA A 324 -23.89 3.15 15.10
CA ALA A 324 -23.29 4.48 14.94
C ALA A 324 -21.81 4.49 15.37
N LEU A 325 -21.49 3.82 16.46
CA LEU A 325 -20.12 3.65 16.96
C LEU A 325 -19.27 2.90 15.93
N ALA A 326 -19.78 1.81 15.36
CA ALA A 326 -19.09 1.03 14.35
C ALA A 326 -18.87 1.85 13.06
N SER A 327 -19.89 2.56 12.59
CA SER A 327 -19.77 3.41 11.40
C SER A 327 -18.70 4.49 11.56
N PHE A 328 -18.71 5.17 12.71
CA PHE A 328 -17.68 6.18 12.99
C PHE A 328 -16.30 5.55 13.20
N SER A 329 -16.21 4.37 13.80
CA SER A 329 -14.96 3.64 13.98
C SER A 329 -14.29 3.33 12.63
N ILE A 330 -15.06 2.84 11.66
CA ILE A 330 -14.55 2.55 10.30
C ILE A 330 -14.07 3.85 9.65
N PHE A 331 -14.85 4.92 9.73
CA PHE A 331 -14.46 6.21 9.18
C PHE A 331 -13.17 6.74 9.80
N GLN A 332 -13.08 6.76 11.13
CA GLN A 332 -11.91 7.24 11.86
C GLN A 332 -10.66 6.38 11.59
N PHE A 333 -10.83 5.05 11.56
CA PHE A 333 -9.77 4.11 11.21
C PHE A 333 -9.19 4.40 9.83
N LEU A 334 -10.05 4.50 8.82
CA LEU A 334 -9.62 4.78 7.43
C LEU A 334 -8.97 6.14 7.29
N TRP A 335 -9.49 7.14 8.01
CA TRP A 335 -8.89 8.48 8.00
C TRP A 335 -7.47 8.46 8.54
N ILE A 336 -7.26 7.88 9.72
CA ILE A 336 -5.94 7.79 10.35
C ILE A 336 -4.99 6.91 9.53
N TRP A 337 -5.48 5.78 9.01
CA TRP A 337 -4.69 4.86 8.18
C TRP A 337 -4.07 5.55 6.95
N ASN A 338 -4.79 6.48 6.36
CA ASN A 338 -4.34 7.22 5.18
C ASN A 338 -3.65 8.56 5.52
N ASP A 339 -3.50 8.91 6.80
CA ASP A 339 -2.92 10.20 7.20
C ASP A 339 -1.42 10.12 7.40
N LEU A 340 -0.69 10.47 6.34
CA LEU A 340 0.77 10.59 6.37
C LEU A 340 1.23 11.89 7.06
N LEU A 341 0.47 12.98 6.92
CA LEU A 341 0.93 14.30 7.37
C LEU A 341 1.10 14.37 8.88
N VAL A 342 0.10 13.98 9.64
CA VAL A 342 0.20 13.98 11.12
C VAL A 342 1.33 13.05 11.57
N ALA A 343 1.47 11.87 10.93
CA ALA A 343 2.53 10.93 11.25
C ALA A 343 3.93 11.54 11.05
N MET A 344 4.16 12.29 9.96
CA MET A 344 5.44 12.94 9.69
C MET A 344 5.77 14.07 10.69
N PHE A 345 4.76 14.84 11.12
CA PHE A 345 4.99 15.99 12.00
C PHE A 345 5.11 15.59 13.48
N VAL A 346 4.30 14.67 13.95
CA VAL A 346 4.12 14.33 15.37
C VAL A 346 4.65 12.95 15.73
N GLY A 347 4.74 12.04 14.74
CA GLY A 347 5.19 10.67 14.94
C GLY A 347 6.65 10.55 15.34
N PRO A 348 7.04 9.42 15.97
CA PRO A 348 8.43 9.13 16.25
C PRO A 348 9.23 9.10 14.94
N SER A 349 10.46 9.66 14.96
CA SER A 349 11.38 9.50 13.82
C SER A 349 11.68 8.01 13.67
N ALA A 350 11.58 7.49 12.45
CA ALA A 350 12.12 6.18 12.14
C ALA A 350 13.62 6.19 12.45
N THR A 351 14.02 5.43 13.46
CA THR A 351 15.43 5.16 13.80
C THR A 351 15.91 3.97 13.02
#